data_49ba2c7184a864d54b1f73df2d00fbaa
#
_entry.id   49ba2c7184a864d54b1f73df2d00fbaa
#
_cell.length_a   1.000
_cell.length_b   1.000
_cell.length_c   1.000
_cell.angle_alpha   90.00
_cell.angle_beta   90.00
_cell.angle_gamma   90.00
#
_symmetry.space_group_name_H-M   'P 1'
#
loop_
_entity.id
_entity.type
_entity.pdbx_description
1 polymer ?
#
loop_
_entity_poly.entity_id
_entity_poly.type
_entity_poly.pdbx_seq_one_letter_code
_entity_poly.pdbx_strand_id
1 'polypeptide(L)'
;MNQRFALPLTAALGGAAACVLRLLQNHTGFEADTGLPIPGNLAALALAVLLIGLALALALTARLLPAEEEPGPVLPRDFSTENTGLLTIPMCGVFLLVLSGLSDLTESLAVLPEGLVSSRHAIYGILRAGGLGFSPQGQMLLGALTLLAAGSLFPVLAGCRRREGGPKHKAPAAITLLPVAALVVRLVLTYRIDSVNPSLTMYYVELLALVFMTLGFYRLSSFAFQAGQTRRFGFYAAGSLVLCAASLADGSAYLSSLLLYAGGALTLTGFL
;
A
#
# COMPACT_ATOMS: atom_id res chain seq x y z
N MET A 1 15.27 3.38 24.93
CA MET A 1 14.24 3.51 23.88
C MET A 1 13.71 2.10 23.62
N ASN A 2 12.43 1.81 23.88
CA ASN A 2 11.89 0.46 23.72
C ASN A 2 12.10 -0.01 22.27
N GLN A 3 12.80 -1.12 22.08
CA GLN A 3 13.14 -1.68 20.76
C GLN A 3 11.91 -1.85 19.84
N ARG A 4 10.73 -1.99 20.43
CA ARG A 4 9.45 -2.14 19.70
C ARG A 4 9.02 -0.88 18.93
N PHE A 5 9.45 0.32 19.38
CA PHE A 5 9.12 1.58 18.70
C PHE A 5 10.15 2.02 17.67
N ALA A 6 11.32 1.37 17.63
CA ALA A 6 12.38 1.75 16.72
C ALA A 6 11.98 1.54 15.26
N LEU A 7 11.35 0.40 14.94
CA LEU A 7 10.96 0.06 13.56
C LEU A 7 9.89 1.01 12.99
N PRO A 8 8.73 1.24 13.65
CA PRO A 8 7.73 2.16 13.13
C PRO A 8 8.23 3.62 13.08
N LEU A 9 9.09 4.04 14.03
CA LEU A 9 9.66 5.39 14.03
C LEU A 9 10.63 5.58 12.86
N THR A 10 11.55 4.63 12.61
CA THR A 10 12.46 4.71 11.47
C THR A 10 11.71 4.68 10.15
N ALA A 11 10.63 3.90 10.03
CA ALA A 11 9.80 3.87 8.85
C ALA A 11 9.03 5.19 8.64
N ALA A 12 8.48 5.80 9.69
CA ALA A 12 7.76 7.06 9.60
C ALA A 12 8.69 8.22 9.19
N LEU A 13 9.84 8.36 9.86
CA LEU A 13 10.83 9.39 9.54
C LEU A 13 11.43 9.18 8.15
N GLY A 14 11.77 7.93 7.81
CA GLY A 14 12.27 7.57 6.49
C GLY A 14 11.23 7.81 5.38
N GLY A 15 9.97 7.50 5.64
CA GLY A 15 8.86 7.77 4.72
C GLY A 15 8.66 9.26 4.46
N ALA A 16 8.70 10.08 5.52
CA ALA A 16 8.62 11.53 5.38
C ALA A 16 9.79 12.10 4.55
N ALA A 17 11.03 11.63 4.80
CA ALA A 17 12.19 12.04 4.02
C ALA A 17 12.09 11.58 2.55
N ALA A 18 11.63 10.36 2.30
CA ALA A 18 11.43 9.84 0.96
C ALA A 18 10.33 10.61 0.20
N CYS A 19 9.25 10.99 0.87
CA CYS A 19 8.19 11.82 0.31
C CYS A 19 8.74 13.19 -0.13
N VAL A 20 9.50 13.88 0.72
CA VAL A 20 10.11 15.19 0.40
C VAL A 20 11.09 15.08 -0.78
N LEU A 21 11.95 14.06 -0.78
CA LEU A 21 12.88 13.86 -1.90
C LEU A 21 12.17 13.51 -3.20
N ARG A 22 11.07 12.76 -3.12
CA ARG A 22 10.26 12.45 -4.29
C ARG A 22 9.55 13.68 -4.85
N LEU A 23 9.02 14.55 -3.98
CA LEU A 23 8.51 15.87 -4.40
C LEU A 23 9.57 16.71 -5.11
N LEU A 24 10.79 16.78 -4.54
CA LEU A 24 11.89 17.49 -5.17
C LEU A 24 12.26 16.87 -6.53
N GLN A 25 12.29 15.54 -6.63
CA GLN A 25 12.54 14.85 -7.89
C GLN A 25 11.46 15.17 -8.93
N ASN A 26 10.18 15.18 -8.54
CA ASN A 26 9.09 15.49 -9.46
C ASN A 26 9.16 16.93 -10.00
N HIS A 27 9.68 17.87 -9.21
CA HIS A 27 9.84 19.26 -9.64
C HIS A 27 11.13 19.53 -10.42
N THR A 28 12.21 18.78 -10.18
CA THR A 28 13.54 19.09 -10.75
C THR A 28 14.08 18.00 -11.66
N GLY A 29 13.48 16.83 -11.67
CA GLY A 29 14.03 15.64 -12.31
C GLY A 29 13.48 15.34 -13.69
N PHE A 30 12.48 16.09 -14.16
CA PHE A 30 11.84 15.86 -15.45
C PHE A 30 11.83 17.13 -16.28
N GLU A 31 12.01 16.97 -17.60
CA GLU A 31 11.88 18.06 -18.55
C GLU A 31 10.41 18.50 -18.67
N ALA A 32 10.19 19.82 -18.66
CA ALA A 32 8.83 20.38 -18.69
C ALA A 32 8.08 20.06 -20.00
N ASP A 33 8.82 19.98 -21.12
CA ASP A 33 8.22 19.80 -22.46
C ASP A 33 8.01 18.34 -22.82
N THR A 34 8.93 17.45 -22.46
CA THR A 34 8.94 16.04 -22.87
C THR A 34 8.50 15.09 -21.77
N GLY A 35 8.55 15.52 -20.51
CA GLY A 35 8.33 14.67 -19.33
C GLY A 35 9.41 13.60 -19.13
N LEU A 36 10.53 13.67 -19.89
CA LEU A 36 11.62 12.71 -19.78
C LEU A 36 12.51 13.03 -18.56
N PRO A 37 13.10 12.02 -17.92
CA PRO A 37 13.98 12.22 -16.79
C PRO A 37 15.29 12.88 -17.24
N ILE A 38 15.70 13.92 -16.50
CA ILE A 38 16.96 14.61 -16.71
C ILE A 38 18.09 13.71 -16.19
N PRO A 39 19.05 13.30 -17.06
CA PRO A 39 20.15 12.46 -16.63
C PRO A 39 21.04 13.17 -15.61
N GLY A 40 21.44 12.45 -14.55
CA GLY A 40 22.30 13.00 -13.48
C GLY A 40 21.58 13.88 -12.46
N ASN A 41 20.26 13.88 -12.40
CA ASN A 41 19.51 14.63 -11.38
C ASN A 41 19.87 14.17 -9.96
N LEU A 42 20.34 15.13 -9.14
CA LEU A 42 20.79 14.87 -7.77
C LEU A 42 19.65 14.40 -6.85
N ALA A 43 18.42 14.89 -7.05
CA ALA A 43 17.27 14.48 -6.24
C ALA A 43 16.91 13.01 -6.51
N ALA A 44 16.97 12.57 -7.77
CA ALA A 44 16.75 11.17 -8.14
C ALA A 44 17.81 10.23 -7.53
N LEU A 45 19.09 10.64 -7.59
CA LEU A 45 20.18 9.88 -6.98
C LEU A 45 20.05 9.84 -5.46
N ALA A 46 19.76 10.98 -4.81
CA ALA A 46 19.56 11.07 -3.37
C ALA A 46 18.39 10.19 -2.89
N LEU A 47 17.27 10.16 -3.63
CA LEU A 47 16.15 9.30 -3.33
C LEU A 47 16.52 7.82 -3.42
N ALA A 48 17.23 7.41 -4.48
CA ALA A 48 17.68 6.03 -4.63
C ALA A 48 18.60 5.58 -3.49
N VAL A 49 19.59 6.42 -3.14
CA VAL A 49 20.51 6.16 -2.01
C VAL A 49 19.74 6.09 -0.69
N LEU A 50 18.80 7.03 -0.46
CA LEU A 50 17.95 7.01 0.74
C LEU A 50 17.12 5.73 0.84
N LEU A 51 16.45 5.30 -0.24
CA LEU A 51 15.63 4.10 -0.25
C LEU A 51 16.46 2.83 0.02
N ILE A 52 17.66 2.72 -0.57
CA ILE A 52 18.58 1.60 -0.30
C ILE A 52 19.04 1.64 1.16
N GLY A 53 19.45 2.80 1.67
CA GLY A 53 19.85 2.98 3.07
C GLY A 53 18.72 2.63 4.05
N LEU A 54 17.50 3.07 3.75
CA LEU A 54 16.32 2.72 4.55
C LEU A 54 16.00 1.23 4.50
N ALA A 55 16.10 0.58 3.34
CA ALA A 55 15.89 -0.86 3.23
C ALA A 55 16.87 -1.64 4.11
N LEU A 56 18.15 -1.24 4.14
CA LEU A 56 19.16 -1.82 5.02
C LEU A 56 18.85 -1.53 6.49
N ALA A 57 18.52 -0.29 6.84
CA ALA A 57 18.18 0.09 8.22
C ALA A 57 16.95 -0.66 8.72
N LEU A 58 15.90 -0.78 7.91
CA LEU A 58 14.70 -1.54 8.25
C LEU A 58 14.99 -3.05 8.36
N ALA A 59 15.86 -3.61 7.52
CA ALA A 59 16.26 -5.01 7.63
C ALA A 59 17.05 -5.25 8.92
N LEU A 60 17.93 -4.34 9.32
CA LEU A 60 18.69 -4.43 10.57
C LEU A 60 17.77 -4.28 11.79
N THR A 61 16.88 -3.29 11.79
CA THR A 61 15.92 -3.09 12.90
C THR A 61 14.93 -4.24 13.02
N ALA A 62 14.46 -4.80 11.89
CA ALA A 62 13.60 -5.99 11.90
C ALA A 62 14.29 -7.24 12.49
N ARG A 63 15.61 -7.36 12.34
CA ARG A 63 16.39 -8.45 12.99
C ARG A 63 16.45 -8.33 14.51
N LEU A 64 16.25 -7.14 15.07
CA LEU A 64 16.20 -6.90 16.52
C LEU A 64 14.87 -7.34 17.14
N LEU A 65 13.84 -7.60 16.33
CA LEU A 65 12.60 -8.18 16.80
C LEU A 65 12.84 -9.61 17.34
N PRO A 66 12.03 -10.06 18.33
CA PRO A 66 12.19 -11.40 18.89
C PRO A 66 12.16 -12.46 17.80
N ALA A 67 13.00 -13.49 17.98
CA ALA A 67 12.94 -14.67 17.13
C ALA A 67 11.64 -15.41 17.40
N GLU A 68 11.07 -15.99 16.37
CA GLU A 68 9.85 -16.77 16.49
C GLU A 68 10.17 -18.08 17.23
N GLU A 69 9.38 -18.34 18.28
CA GLU A 69 9.35 -19.64 18.95
C GLU A 69 8.23 -20.48 18.32
N GLU A 70 8.43 -21.79 18.21
CA GLU A 70 7.36 -22.67 17.74
C GLU A 70 6.39 -22.99 18.92
N PRO A 71 5.06 -22.82 18.72
CA PRO A 71 4.34 -22.34 17.53
C PRO A 71 4.41 -20.83 17.36
N GLY A 72 4.62 -20.36 16.11
CA GLY A 72 4.70 -18.93 15.79
C GLY A 72 3.47 -18.12 16.18
N PRO A 73 3.57 -16.78 16.21
CA PRO A 73 2.49 -15.89 16.60
C PRO A 73 1.25 -16.06 15.71
N VAL A 74 0.06 -16.02 16.31
CA VAL A 74 -1.22 -16.35 15.68
C VAL A 74 -2.18 -15.17 15.77
N LEU A 75 -2.81 -14.79 14.66
CA LEU A 75 -3.95 -13.89 14.63
C LEU A 75 -5.22 -14.61 15.10
N PRO A 76 -6.06 -14.02 15.95
CA PRO A 76 -5.99 -12.67 16.56
C PRO A 76 -5.32 -12.62 17.93
N ARG A 77 -4.74 -13.74 18.42
CA ARG A 77 -4.24 -13.86 19.79
C ARG A 77 -3.11 -12.87 20.11
N ASP A 78 -2.09 -12.86 19.25
CA ASP A 78 -0.86 -12.11 19.53
C ASP A 78 -0.96 -10.63 19.14
N PHE A 79 -1.94 -10.28 18.29
CA PHE A 79 -2.30 -8.89 17.96
C PHE A 79 -3.50 -8.38 18.77
N SER A 80 -3.93 -9.14 19.80
CA SER A 80 -5.04 -8.71 20.65
C SER A 80 -4.61 -7.56 21.57
N THR A 81 -5.36 -6.47 21.57
CA THR A 81 -5.12 -5.32 22.44
C THR A 81 -6.38 -4.88 23.16
N GLU A 82 -6.21 -4.41 24.40
CA GLU A 82 -7.26 -3.72 25.18
C GLU A 82 -7.30 -2.22 24.85
N ASN A 83 -6.18 -1.70 24.31
CA ASN A 83 -6.08 -0.29 23.98
C ASN A 83 -6.79 -0.01 22.65
N THR A 84 -7.99 0.56 22.75
CA THR A 84 -8.79 0.95 21.57
C THR A 84 -8.08 1.99 20.69
N GLY A 85 -7.19 2.82 21.26
CA GLY A 85 -6.42 3.80 20.50
C GLY A 85 -5.48 3.17 19.48
N LEU A 86 -4.88 2.02 19.78
CA LEU A 86 -4.02 1.32 18.83
C LEU A 86 -4.82 0.71 17.67
N LEU A 87 -6.06 0.28 17.90
CA LEU A 87 -6.94 -0.25 16.86
C LEU A 87 -7.55 0.84 15.96
N THR A 88 -7.53 2.11 16.38
CA THR A 88 -8.05 3.20 15.53
C THR A 88 -7.19 3.42 14.30
N ILE A 89 -5.86 3.23 14.40
CA ILE A 89 -4.94 3.42 13.25
C ILE A 89 -5.29 2.47 12.09
N PRO A 90 -5.30 1.14 12.28
CA PRO A 90 -5.65 0.24 11.19
C PRO A 90 -7.12 0.38 10.76
N MET A 91 -8.04 0.75 11.66
CA MET A 91 -9.44 1.04 11.30
C MET A 91 -9.53 2.25 10.37
N CYS A 92 -8.82 3.34 10.64
CA CYS A 92 -8.72 4.47 9.73
C CYS A 92 -8.13 4.04 8.37
N GLY A 93 -7.11 3.18 8.37
CA GLY A 93 -6.54 2.62 7.16
C GLY A 93 -7.58 1.84 6.33
N VAL A 94 -8.33 0.95 6.97
CA VAL A 94 -9.40 0.18 6.30
C VAL A 94 -10.49 1.11 5.76
N PHE A 95 -10.85 2.17 6.49
CA PHE A 95 -11.82 3.16 6.02
C PHE A 95 -11.33 3.89 4.76
N LEU A 96 -10.05 4.26 4.70
CA LEU A 96 -9.45 4.84 3.50
C LEU A 96 -9.44 3.86 2.32
N LEU A 97 -9.23 2.55 2.57
CA LEU A 97 -9.36 1.52 1.53
C LEU A 97 -10.80 1.41 1.00
N VAL A 98 -11.81 1.53 1.87
CA VAL A 98 -13.22 1.60 1.43
C VAL A 98 -13.44 2.82 0.54
N LEU A 99 -12.97 3.99 0.95
CA LEU A 99 -13.09 5.21 0.14
C LEU A 99 -12.35 5.08 -1.20
N SER A 100 -11.18 4.45 -1.22
CA SER A 100 -10.44 4.15 -2.45
C SER A 100 -11.28 3.29 -3.42
N GLY A 101 -11.85 2.19 -2.93
CA GLY A 101 -12.68 1.31 -3.75
C GLY A 101 -13.97 1.99 -4.25
N LEU A 102 -14.58 2.84 -3.42
CA LEU A 102 -15.74 3.66 -3.84
C LEU A 102 -15.35 4.69 -4.90
N SER A 103 -14.18 5.34 -4.76
CA SER A 103 -13.68 6.29 -5.77
C SER A 103 -13.47 5.60 -7.11
N ASP A 104 -12.79 4.44 -7.13
CA ASP A 104 -12.60 3.64 -8.35
C ASP A 104 -13.96 3.27 -9.02
N LEU A 105 -14.98 2.90 -8.21
CA LEU A 105 -16.31 2.58 -8.74
C LEU A 105 -17.04 3.80 -9.28
N THR A 106 -17.03 4.92 -8.56
CA THR A 106 -17.72 6.13 -9.01
C THR A 106 -17.11 6.70 -10.28
N GLU A 107 -15.78 6.70 -10.38
CA GLU A 107 -15.07 7.13 -11.58
C GLU A 107 -15.38 6.21 -12.78
N SER A 108 -15.38 4.89 -12.57
CA SER A 108 -15.71 3.92 -13.63
C SER A 108 -17.15 4.06 -14.12
N LEU A 109 -18.11 4.27 -13.20
CA LEU A 109 -19.52 4.44 -13.54
C LEU A 109 -19.79 5.77 -14.26
N ALA A 110 -19.04 6.83 -13.94
CA ALA A 110 -19.17 8.12 -14.64
C ALA A 110 -18.74 8.05 -16.12
N VAL A 111 -17.74 7.22 -16.43
CA VAL A 111 -17.18 7.07 -17.79
C VAL A 111 -17.96 6.04 -18.64
N LEU A 112 -18.68 5.11 -18.01
CA LEU A 112 -19.40 4.03 -18.70
C LEU A 112 -20.44 4.52 -19.73
N PRO A 113 -21.29 5.54 -19.43
CA PRO A 113 -22.27 6.05 -20.41
C PRO A 113 -21.61 6.71 -21.64
N GLU A 114 -20.47 7.38 -21.43
CA GLU A 114 -19.72 8.05 -22.50
C GLU A 114 -18.91 7.06 -23.35
N GLY A 115 -18.44 5.97 -22.75
CA GLY A 115 -17.65 4.93 -23.42
C GLY A 115 -18.43 4.10 -24.45
N LEU A 116 -19.76 4.03 -24.35
CA LEU A 116 -20.62 3.40 -25.36
C LEU A 116 -20.73 4.22 -26.65
N VAL A 117 -20.48 5.53 -26.57
CA VAL A 117 -20.66 6.47 -27.70
C VAL A 117 -19.34 6.85 -28.36
N SER A 118 -18.19 6.77 -27.66
CA SER A 118 -16.91 7.26 -28.20
C SER A 118 -15.67 6.63 -27.57
N SER A 119 -15.48 5.33 -27.82
CA SER A 119 -14.31 4.59 -27.32
C SER A 119 -12.95 5.17 -27.75
N ARG A 120 -12.86 5.93 -28.83
CA ARG A 120 -11.61 6.58 -29.27
C ARG A 120 -11.30 7.88 -28.51
N HIS A 121 -12.29 8.73 -28.25
CA HIS A 121 -12.07 10.01 -27.55
C HIS A 121 -11.82 9.83 -26.06
N ALA A 122 -12.45 8.84 -25.44
CA ALA A 122 -12.21 8.50 -24.03
C ALA A 122 -10.76 8.04 -23.78
N ILE A 123 -10.21 7.18 -24.67
CA ILE A 123 -8.83 6.70 -24.58
C ILE A 123 -7.84 7.87 -24.72
N TYR A 124 -8.07 8.78 -25.65
CA TYR A 124 -7.21 9.97 -25.83
C TYR A 124 -7.34 10.97 -24.68
N GLY A 125 -8.52 11.13 -24.07
CA GLY A 125 -8.73 11.97 -22.90
C GLY A 125 -8.02 11.44 -21.67
N ILE A 126 -8.04 10.14 -21.44
CA ILE A 126 -7.37 9.46 -20.33
C ILE A 126 -5.84 9.52 -20.49
N LEU A 127 -5.32 9.31 -21.69
CA LEU A 127 -3.89 9.44 -22.00
C LEU A 127 -3.39 10.88 -21.81
N ARG A 128 -4.22 11.89 -22.14
CA ARG A 128 -3.87 13.30 -22.04
C ARG A 128 -3.89 13.82 -20.58
N ALA A 129 -4.70 13.19 -19.72
CA ALA A 129 -4.77 13.54 -18.30
C ALA A 129 -3.66 12.90 -17.45
N GLY A 130 -2.72 12.14 -18.05
CA GLY A 130 -1.66 11.43 -17.32
C GLY A 130 -2.19 10.33 -16.39
N GLY A 131 -3.45 9.93 -16.60
CA GLY A 131 -4.11 8.92 -15.80
C GLY A 131 -3.79 7.50 -16.24
N LEU A 132 -3.70 6.60 -15.25
CA LEU A 132 -3.62 5.16 -15.48
C LEU A 132 -4.74 4.76 -16.45
N GLY A 133 -4.38 4.38 -17.68
CA GLY A 133 -5.33 4.01 -18.74
C GLY A 133 -6.08 2.70 -18.46
N PHE A 134 -6.70 2.58 -17.30
CA PHE A 134 -7.61 1.47 -17.03
C PHE A 134 -8.84 1.59 -17.93
N SER A 135 -9.19 0.47 -18.56
CA SER A 135 -10.53 0.39 -19.13
C SER A 135 -11.55 0.59 -17.99
N PRO A 136 -12.72 1.23 -18.23
CA PRO A 136 -13.75 1.40 -17.20
C PRO A 136 -14.11 0.09 -16.50
N GLN A 137 -14.09 -1.02 -17.23
CA GLN A 137 -14.32 -2.35 -16.69
C GLN A 137 -13.19 -2.82 -15.76
N GLY A 138 -11.93 -2.51 -16.09
CA GLY A 138 -10.77 -2.80 -15.25
C GLY A 138 -10.79 -1.99 -13.96
N GLN A 139 -11.16 -0.73 -14.02
CA GLN A 139 -11.29 0.14 -12.86
C GLN A 139 -12.45 -0.30 -11.96
N MET A 140 -13.59 -0.69 -12.55
CA MET A 140 -14.71 -1.27 -11.81
C MET A 140 -14.32 -2.57 -11.08
N LEU A 141 -13.55 -3.44 -11.73
CA LEU A 141 -13.02 -4.66 -11.12
C LEU A 141 -12.10 -4.32 -9.93
N LEU A 142 -11.19 -3.36 -10.11
CA LEU A 142 -10.28 -2.92 -9.03
C LEU A 142 -11.05 -2.34 -7.85
N GLY A 143 -12.04 -1.48 -8.11
CA GLY A 143 -12.89 -0.92 -7.06
C GLY A 143 -13.63 -2.01 -6.27
N ALA A 144 -14.25 -2.95 -6.97
CA ALA A 144 -14.96 -4.09 -6.34
C ALA A 144 -14.00 -4.95 -5.50
N LEU A 145 -12.83 -5.29 -6.03
CA LEU A 145 -11.82 -6.08 -5.29
C LEU A 145 -11.28 -5.32 -4.08
N THR A 146 -11.06 -4.02 -4.18
CA THR A 146 -10.60 -3.18 -3.06
C THR A 146 -11.65 -3.10 -1.96
N LEU A 147 -12.94 -2.99 -2.31
CA LEU A 147 -14.05 -3.03 -1.34
C LEU A 147 -14.16 -4.39 -0.64
N LEU A 148 -14.02 -5.49 -1.38
CA LEU A 148 -14.00 -6.84 -0.80
C LEU A 148 -12.80 -7.01 0.14
N ALA A 149 -11.63 -6.52 -0.25
CA ALA A 149 -10.42 -6.53 0.57
C ALA A 149 -10.61 -5.73 1.87
N ALA A 150 -11.11 -4.51 1.77
CA ALA A 150 -11.40 -3.66 2.94
C ALA A 150 -12.46 -4.31 3.84
N GLY A 151 -13.55 -4.82 3.25
CA GLY A 151 -14.60 -5.55 3.97
C GLY A 151 -14.08 -6.77 4.73
N SER A 152 -13.09 -7.47 4.17
CA SER A 152 -12.47 -8.64 4.81
C SER A 152 -11.61 -8.29 6.03
N LEU A 153 -11.08 -7.08 6.09
CA LEU A 153 -10.23 -6.62 7.20
C LEU A 153 -11.05 -6.25 8.45
N PHE A 154 -12.34 -5.87 8.32
CA PHE A 154 -13.19 -5.56 9.47
C PHE A 154 -13.32 -6.73 10.46
N PRO A 155 -13.69 -7.96 10.04
CA PRO A 155 -13.77 -9.09 10.98
C PRO A 155 -12.41 -9.47 11.56
N VAL A 156 -11.29 -9.26 10.83
CA VAL A 156 -9.94 -9.47 11.34
C VAL A 156 -9.64 -8.50 12.49
N LEU A 157 -9.89 -7.20 12.27
CA LEU A 157 -9.69 -6.17 13.30
C LEU A 157 -10.64 -6.34 14.49
N ALA A 158 -11.89 -6.72 14.23
CA ALA A 158 -12.84 -7.02 15.30
C ALA A 158 -12.38 -8.19 16.18
N GLY A 159 -11.71 -9.19 15.56
CA GLY A 159 -11.10 -10.32 16.27
C GLY A 159 -9.90 -9.93 17.13
N CYS A 160 -9.16 -8.87 16.76
CA CYS A 160 -8.02 -8.37 17.54
C CYS A 160 -8.42 -7.55 18.77
N ARG A 161 -9.70 -7.20 18.94
CA ARG A 161 -10.20 -6.52 20.12
C ARG A 161 -10.37 -7.51 21.27
N ARG A 162 -9.60 -7.38 22.33
CA ARG A 162 -9.74 -8.19 23.53
C ARG A 162 -11.03 -7.82 24.26
N ARG A 163 -11.91 -8.80 24.44
CA ARG A 163 -13.14 -8.70 25.27
C ARG A 163 -13.09 -9.72 26.38
N GLU A 164 -13.60 -9.36 27.55
CA GLU A 164 -13.85 -10.31 28.64
C GLU A 164 -14.79 -11.42 28.11
N GLY A 165 -14.29 -12.66 28.06
CA GLY A 165 -15.02 -13.82 27.53
C GLY A 165 -14.46 -14.45 26.25
N GLY A 166 -13.34 -13.96 25.72
CA GLY A 166 -12.66 -14.51 24.54
C GLY A 166 -13.26 -14.08 23.19
N PRO A 167 -12.58 -14.31 22.08
CA PRO A 167 -13.04 -13.90 20.75
C PRO A 167 -14.26 -14.75 20.34
N LYS A 168 -15.45 -14.13 20.27
CA LYS A 168 -16.71 -14.79 19.88
C LYS A 168 -16.77 -15.16 18.40
N HIS A 169 -15.96 -14.52 17.54
CA HIS A 169 -15.90 -14.78 16.10
C HIS A 169 -14.46 -14.95 15.65
N LYS A 170 -14.10 -16.15 15.23
CA LYS A 170 -12.87 -16.41 14.48
C LYS A 170 -13.18 -16.11 13.01
N ALA A 171 -12.63 -15.03 12.47
CA ALA A 171 -12.67 -14.81 11.03
C ALA A 171 -11.98 -16.00 10.34
N PRO A 172 -12.59 -16.60 9.29
CA PRO A 172 -11.94 -17.67 8.56
C PRO A 172 -10.62 -17.17 7.98
N ALA A 173 -9.55 -17.95 8.13
CA ALA A 173 -8.20 -17.56 7.68
C ALA A 173 -8.16 -17.18 6.19
N ALA A 174 -8.97 -17.84 5.36
CA ALA A 174 -9.05 -17.54 3.93
C ALA A 174 -9.47 -16.09 3.61
N ILE A 175 -10.27 -15.43 4.46
CA ILE A 175 -10.69 -14.04 4.25
C ILE A 175 -9.49 -13.08 4.28
N THR A 176 -8.44 -13.40 5.05
CA THR A 176 -7.24 -12.56 5.13
C THR A 176 -6.43 -12.53 3.84
N LEU A 177 -6.69 -13.43 2.89
CA LEU A 177 -6.05 -13.45 1.57
C LEU A 177 -6.71 -12.50 0.56
N LEU A 178 -7.91 -12.01 0.81
CA LEU A 178 -8.61 -11.10 -0.11
C LEU A 178 -7.82 -9.80 -0.38
N PRO A 179 -7.24 -9.12 0.61
CA PRO A 179 -6.38 -7.96 0.36
C PRO A 179 -5.18 -8.28 -0.53
N VAL A 180 -4.58 -9.46 -0.33
CA VAL A 180 -3.43 -9.91 -1.15
C VAL A 180 -3.88 -10.10 -2.60
N ALA A 181 -4.99 -10.80 -2.84
CA ALA A 181 -5.51 -11.03 -4.18
C ALA A 181 -5.86 -9.70 -4.90
N ALA A 182 -6.53 -8.79 -4.20
CA ALA A 182 -6.88 -7.48 -4.75
C ALA A 182 -5.62 -6.67 -5.15
N LEU A 183 -4.59 -6.66 -4.29
CA LEU A 183 -3.33 -5.96 -4.55
C LEU A 183 -2.52 -6.60 -5.67
N VAL A 184 -2.51 -7.93 -5.79
CA VAL A 184 -1.85 -8.64 -6.91
C VAL A 184 -2.50 -8.26 -8.23
N VAL A 185 -3.83 -8.27 -8.31
CA VAL A 185 -4.54 -7.85 -9.53
C VAL A 185 -4.21 -6.39 -9.85
N ARG A 186 -4.24 -5.50 -8.86
CA ARG A 186 -3.89 -4.09 -9.05
C ARG A 186 -2.45 -3.94 -9.53
N LEU A 187 -1.48 -4.61 -8.90
CA LEU A 187 -0.07 -4.60 -9.29
C LEU A 187 0.13 -5.02 -10.75
N VAL A 188 -0.52 -6.12 -11.18
CA VAL A 188 -0.40 -6.62 -12.55
C VAL A 188 -1.00 -5.62 -13.55
N LEU A 189 -2.16 -5.04 -13.24
CA LEU A 189 -2.80 -4.06 -14.11
C LEU A 189 -2.01 -2.74 -14.18
N THR A 190 -1.53 -2.22 -13.05
CA THR A 190 -0.67 -1.04 -12.99
C THR A 190 0.61 -1.27 -13.80
N TYR A 191 1.31 -2.38 -13.57
CA TYR A 191 2.51 -2.71 -14.34
C TYR A 191 2.25 -2.78 -15.86
N ARG A 192 1.14 -3.40 -16.26
CA ARG A 192 0.79 -3.52 -17.69
C ARG A 192 0.60 -2.16 -18.36
N ILE A 193 0.09 -1.18 -17.62
CA ILE A 193 -0.15 0.17 -18.15
C ILE A 193 1.14 0.99 -18.13
N ASP A 194 1.84 0.98 -17.01
CA ASP A 194 3.03 1.81 -16.81
C ASP A 194 4.23 1.31 -17.62
N SER A 195 4.29 0.01 -17.91
CA SER A 195 5.35 -0.58 -18.75
C SER A 195 5.39 -0.07 -20.19
N VAL A 196 4.35 0.61 -20.64
CA VAL A 196 4.34 1.32 -21.93
C VAL A 196 5.21 2.59 -21.87
N ASN A 197 5.42 3.13 -20.68
CA ASN A 197 6.27 4.30 -20.46
C ASN A 197 7.76 3.92 -20.58
N PRO A 198 8.56 4.60 -21.42
CA PRO A 198 9.97 4.27 -21.60
C PRO A 198 10.82 4.56 -20.37
N SER A 199 10.31 5.39 -19.45
CA SER A 199 11.05 5.84 -18.28
C SER A 199 10.60 5.15 -17.00
N LEU A 200 11.41 4.17 -16.55
CA LEU A 200 11.18 3.46 -15.28
C LEU A 200 11.17 4.42 -14.07
N THR A 201 11.90 5.54 -14.14
CA THR A 201 12.00 6.51 -13.05
C THR A 201 10.68 7.19 -12.69
N MET A 202 9.69 7.16 -13.57
CA MET A 202 8.37 7.73 -13.32
C MET A 202 7.52 6.88 -12.38
N TYR A 203 7.58 5.55 -12.51
CA TYR A 203 6.62 4.64 -11.86
C TYR A 203 7.24 3.59 -10.93
N TYR A 204 8.58 3.48 -10.83
CA TYR A 204 9.21 2.43 -10.00
C TYR A 204 8.85 2.51 -8.53
N VAL A 205 8.66 3.73 -7.97
CA VAL A 205 8.30 3.92 -6.56
C VAL A 205 6.92 3.37 -6.30
N GLU A 206 5.98 3.65 -7.18
CA GLU A 206 4.60 3.16 -7.11
C GLU A 206 4.53 1.64 -7.19
N LEU A 207 5.25 1.03 -8.13
CA LEU A 207 5.32 -0.43 -8.25
C LEU A 207 5.93 -1.06 -7.00
N LEU A 208 7.02 -0.49 -6.47
CA LEU A 208 7.65 -0.98 -5.24
C LEU A 208 6.70 -0.83 -4.04
N ALA A 209 5.93 0.26 -3.95
CA ALA A 209 4.94 0.44 -2.90
C ALA A 209 3.86 -0.65 -2.95
N LEU A 210 3.32 -0.95 -4.13
CA LEU A 210 2.36 -2.04 -4.32
C LEU A 210 2.96 -3.41 -3.98
N VAL A 211 4.20 -3.67 -4.38
CA VAL A 211 4.90 -4.94 -4.05
C VAL A 211 5.06 -5.09 -2.54
N PHE A 212 5.61 -4.08 -1.85
CA PHE A 212 5.82 -4.15 -0.41
C PHE A 212 4.51 -4.22 0.36
N MET A 213 3.48 -3.50 -0.06
CA MET A 213 2.15 -3.57 0.53
C MET A 213 1.54 -4.96 0.35
N THR A 214 1.64 -5.54 -0.84
CA THR A 214 1.18 -6.91 -1.13
C THR A 214 1.89 -7.94 -0.24
N LEU A 215 3.23 -7.84 -0.13
CA LEU A 215 4.03 -8.72 0.73
C LEU A 215 3.73 -8.49 2.22
N GLY A 216 3.45 -7.25 2.63
CA GLY A 216 3.00 -6.91 3.98
C GLY A 216 1.70 -7.61 4.34
N PHE A 217 0.66 -7.48 3.50
CA PHE A 217 -0.61 -8.17 3.70
C PHE A 217 -0.48 -9.70 3.58
N TYR A 218 0.36 -10.21 2.69
CA TYR A 218 0.66 -11.64 2.61
C TYR A 218 1.28 -12.16 3.90
N ARG A 219 2.23 -11.43 4.48
CA ARG A 219 2.81 -11.80 5.77
C ARG A 219 1.83 -11.64 6.92
N LEU A 220 0.96 -10.63 6.88
CA LEU A 220 -0.13 -10.50 7.85
C LEU A 220 -1.09 -11.69 7.77
N SER A 221 -1.47 -12.13 6.56
CA SER A 221 -2.34 -13.29 6.39
C SER A 221 -1.69 -14.59 6.88
N SER A 222 -0.36 -14.72 6.80
CA SER A 222 0.35 -15.91 7.27
C SER A 222 0.16 -16.18 8.78
N PHE A 223 -0.08 -15.13 9.58
CA PHE A 223 -0.42 -15.29 11.01
C PHE A 223 -1.77 -15.98 11.21
N ALA A 224 -2.73 -15.80 10.30
CA ALA A 224 -4.02 -16.50 10.37
C ALA A 224 -3.88 -18.00 10.09
N PHE A 225 -2.83 -18.42 9.39
CA PHE A 225 -2.50 -19.81 9.09
C PHE A 225 -1.46 -20.44 10.04
N GLN A 226 -1.17 -19.77 11.17
CA GLN A 226 -0.18 -20.23 12.15
C GLN A 226 1.26 -20.33 11.60
N ALA A 227 1.54 -19.62 10.51
CA ALA A 227 2.85 -19.56 9.86
C ALA A 227 3.43 -18.13 9.93
N GLY A 228 3.07 -17.35 10.95
CA GLY A 228 3.47 -15.98 11.13
C GLY A 228 4.98 -15.84 11.34
N GLN A 229 5.57 -14.81 10.74
CA GLN A 229 6.99 -14.46 10.86
C GLN A 229 7.11 -12.96 11.15
N THR A 230 7.22 -12.62 12.42
CA THR A 230 7.23 -11.23 12.92
C THR A 230 8.33 -10.38 12.29
N ARG A 231 9.55 -10.91 12.15
CA ARG A 231 10.67 -10.19 11.53
C ARG A 231 10.41 -9.82 10.08
N ARG A 232 9.91 -10.78 9.30
CA ARG A 232 9.61 -10.55 7.87
C ARG A 232 8.40 -9.64 7.70
N PHE A 233 7.37 -9.84 8.51
CA PHE A 233 6.20 -8.96 8.53
C PHE A 233 6.62 -7.51 8.84
N GLY A 234 7.39 -7.30 9.92
CA GLY A 234 7.87 -5.98 10.31
C GLY A 234 8.65 -5.28 9.19
N PHE A 235 9.54 -6.00 8.51
CA PHE A 235 10.30 -5.45 7.38
C PHE A 235 9.38 -5.00 6.23
N TYR A 236 8.45 -5.85 5.77
CA TYR A 236 7.58 -5.51 4.65
C TYR A 236 6.54 -4.44 5.01
N ALA A 237 5.98 -4.47 6.22
CA ALA A 237 5.04 -3.47 6.67
C ALA A 237 5.70 -2.09 6.84
N ALA A 238 6.89 -2.03 7.43
CA ALA A 238 7.67 -0.80 7.55
C ALA A 238 8.14 -0.27 6.18
N GLY A 239 8.59 -1.16 5.30
CA GLY A 239 8.96 -0.80 3.93
C GLY A 239 7.77 -0.30 3.11
N SER A 240 6.58 -0.88 3.29
CA SER A 240 5.36 -0.38 2.64
C SER A 240 5.01 1.03 3.11
N LEU A 241 5.17 1.36 4.39
CA LEU A 241 4.96 2.71 4.90
C LEU A 241 5.88 3.73 4.22
N VAL A 242 7.18 3.42 4.10
CA VAL A 242 8.16 4.29 3.44
C VAL A 242 7.81 4.51 1.97
N LEU A 243 7.55 3.44 1.23
CA LEU A 243 7.29 3.51 -0.20
C LEU A 243 5.93 4.11 -0.53
N CYS A 244 4.89 3.79 0.24
CA CYS A 244 3.59 4.43 0.10
C CYS A 244 3.66 5.93 0.40
N ALA A 245 4.41 6.35 1.43
CA ALA A 245 4.62 7.77 1.71
C ALA A 245 5.33 8.49 0.55
N ALA A 246 6.32 7.83 -0.07
CA ALA A 246 6.98 8.37 -1.27
C ALA A 246 6.04 8.46 -2.47
N SER A 247 5.18 7.42 -2.69
CA SER A 247 4.19 7.43 -3.78
C SER A 247 3.10 8.49 -3.61
N LEU A 248 2.77 8.90 -2.38
CA LEU A 248 1.84 10.02 -2.15
C LEU A 248 2.38 11.34 -2.75
N ALA A 249 3.70 11.48 -2.88
CA ALA A 249 4.34 12.64 -3.49
C ALA A 249 4.18 12.70 -5.03
N ASP A 250 3.83 11.58 -5.68
CA ASP A 250 3.64 11.54 -7.13
C ASP A 250 2.38 12.28 -7.59
N GLY A 251 1.53 12.70 -6.65
CA GLY A 251 0.34 13.50 -6.95
C GLY A 251 -0.53 12.81 -7.99
N SER A 252 -0.75 11.48 -7.83
CA SER A 252 -1.51 10.71 -8.81
C SER A 252 -2.82 11.44 -9.11
N ALA A 253 -3.16 11.54 -10.39
CA ALA A 253 -4.38 12.20 -10.85
C ALA A 253 -5.65 11.54 -10.26
N TYR A 254 -5.50 10.37 -9.65
CA TYR A 254 -6.59 9.60 -9.05
C TYR A 254 -6.56 9.64 -7.54
N LEU A 255 -7.61 10.18 -6.96
CA LEU A 255 -7.85 10.16 -5.52
C LEU A 255 -7.86 8.72 -4.97
N SER A 256 -8.35 7.76 -5.75
CA SER A 256 -8.40 6.35 -5.39
C SER A 256 -7.01 5.76 -5.08
N SER A 257 -5.99 6.09 -5.86
CA SER A 257 -4.61 5.64 -5.63
C SER A 257 -4.01 6.23 -4.36
N LEU A 258 -4.20 7.54 -4.12
CA LEU A 258 -3.75 8.19 -2.89
C LEU A 258 -4.38 7.55 -1.65
N LEU A 259 -5.70 7.32 -1.70
CA LEU A 259 -6.44 6.68 -0.61
C LEU A 259 -5.97 5.22 -0.40
N LEU A 260 -5.64 4.50 -1.48
CA LEU A 260 -5.11 3.14 -1.38
C LEU A 260 -3.77 3.10 -0.67
N TYR A 261 -2.81 3.95 -1.08
CA TYR A 261 -1.47 3.97 -0.47
C TYR A 261 -1.53 4.41 0.99
N ALA A 262 -2.27 5.47 1.29
CA ALA A 262 -2.48 5.92 2.66
C ALA A 262 -3.19 4.85 3.51
N GLY A 263 -4.26 4.26 2.98
CA GLY A 263 -5.05 3.25 3.66
C GLY A 263 -4.27 1.96 3.93
N GLY A 264 -3.55 1.46 2.92
CA GLY A 264 -2.72 0.26 3.04
C GLY A 264 -1.57 0.44 4.03
N ALA A 265 -0.86 1.57 3.94
CA ALA A 265 0.21 1.91 4.88
C ALA A 265 -0.29 2.01 6.32
N LEU A 266 -1.38 2.74 6.59
CA LEU A 266 -1.97 2.89 7.93
C LEU A 266 -2.49 1.54 8.47
N THR A 267 -3.08 0.71 7.62
CA THR A 267 -3.55 -0.61 8.05
C THR A 267 -2.38 -1.48 8.50
N LEU A 268 -1.30 -1.56 7.71
CA LEU A 268 -0.13 -2.39 8.05
C LEU A 268 0.64 -1.84 9.26
N THR A 269 0.77 -0.51 9.39
CA THR A 269 1.45 0.11 10.53
C THR A 269 0.69 -0.08 11.84
N GLY A 270 -0.63 -0.22 11.80
CA GLY A 270 -1.42 -0.52 12.99
C GLY A 270 -1.15 -1.90 13.60
N PHE A 271 -0.51 -2.79 12.84
CA PHE A 271 -0.06 -4.12 13.31
C PHE A 271 1.44 -4.19 13.63
N LEU A 272 2.20 -3.11 13.45
CA LEU A 272 3.62 -2.97 13.85
C LEU A 272 3.75 -2.58 15.31
#